data_005cd775dd155190d0bf5c9c4f400f83
#
_entry.id   005cd775dd155190d0bf5c9c4f400f83
#
_cell.length_a   1.000
_cell.length_b   1.000
_cell.length_c   1.000
_cell.angle_alpha   90.00
_cell.angle_beta   90.00
_cell.angle_gamma   90.00
#
_symmetry.space_group_name_H-M   'P 1'
#
loop_
_entity.id
_entity.type
_entity.pdbx_description
1 polymer ?
#
loop_
_entity_poly.entity_id
_entity_poly.type
_entity_poly.pdbx_seq_one_letter_code
_entity_poly.pdbx_strand_id
1 'polypeptide(L)'
;MPHLKVAFQILLFLTFAIGGTYRLLQPIEALASKMLWVSYFDPRIVRSIAFVEVLCGVGLIIPFIFKDLPFDIIFYAGSLLMLIMLGAAVTHLLIGDYKQIFGNVILLVVAFLVIFSPNQSLEG
;
A
#
# COMPACT_ATOMS: atom_id res chain seq x y z
N MET A 1 -2.40 4.70 20.84
CA MET A 1 -2.65 3.28 21.15
C MET A 1 -1.78 2.38 20.30
N PRO A 2 -0.83 1.66 20.89
CA PRO A 2 0.08 0.82 20.10
C PRO A 2 -0.61 -0.31 19.37
N HIS A 3 -1.67 -0.88 19.94
CA HIS A 3 -2.40 -1.98 19.30
C HIS A 3 -3.14 -1.52 18.07
N LEU A 4 -3.65 -0.28 18.06
CA LEU A 4 -4.33 0.27 16.89
C LEU A 4 -3.34 0.47 15.75
N LYS A 5 -2.15 1.00 16.04
CA LYS A 5 -1.10 1.16 15.04
C LYS A 5 -0.73 -0.18 14.42
N VAL A 6 -0.52 -1.21 15.24
CA VAL A 6 -0.19 -2.56 14.76
C VAL A 6 -1.32 -3.11 13.89
N ALA A 7 -2.58 -2.91 14.31
CA ALA A 7 -3.72 -3.35 13.51
C ALA A 7 -3.73 -2.69 12.14
N PHE A 8 -3.44 -1.37 12.07
CA PHE A 8 -3.35 -0.65 10.81
C PHE A 8 -2.19 -1.15 9.95
N GLN A 9 -1.04 -1.45 10.55
CA GLN A 9 0.10 -2.00 9.82
C GLN A 9 -0.24 -3.36 9.20
N ILE A 10 -0.94 -4.21 9.95
CA ILE A 10 -1.39 -5.51 9.43
C ILE A 10 -2.40 -5.31 8.30
N LEU A 11 -3.34 -4.39 8.46
CA LEU A 11 -4.31 -4.08 7.42
C LEU A 11 -3.62 -3.64 6.13
N LEU A 12 -2.66 -2.74 6.23
CA LEU A 12 -1.92 -2.26 5.06
C LEU A 12 -1.07 -3.37 4.45
N PHE A 13 -0.44 -4.19 5.29
CA PHE A 13 0.31 -5.35 4.80
C PHE A 13 -0.59 -6.27 3.97
N LEU A 14 -1.74 -6.66 4.53
CA LEU A 14 -2.65 -7.56 3.83
C LEU A 14 -3.14 -6.94 2.53
N THR A 15 -3.50 -5.66 2.57
CA THR A 15 -4.02 -4.97 1.39
C THR A 15 -2.97 -4.90 0.27
N PHE A 16 -1.76 -4.46 0.58
CA PHE A 16 -0.76 -4.18 -0.44
C PHE A 16 0.08 -5.39 -0.80
N ALA A 17 0.45 -6.23 0.17
CA ALA A 17 1.23 -7.42 -0.15
C ALA A 17 0.39 -8.45 -0.88
N ILE A 18 -0.81 -8.72 -0.41
CA ILE A 18 -1.69 -9.71 -1.05
C ILE A 18 -2.25 -9.13 -2.35
N GLY A 19 -2.77 -7.89 -2.31
CA GLY A 19 -3.30 -7.24 -3.50
C GLY A 19 -2.26 -7.03 -4.58
N GLY A 20 -1.04 -6.61 -4.19
CA GLY A 20 0.06 -6.45 -5.14
C GLY A 20 0.50 -7.77 -5.75
N THR A 21 0.58 -8.83 -4.93
CA THR A 21 0.91 -10.16 -5.43
C THR A 21 -0.14 -10.64 -6.43
N TYR A 22 -1.42 -10.42 -6.12
CA TYR A 22 -2.50 -10.75 -7.05
C TYR A 22 -2.29 -10.04 -8.39
N ARG A 23 -1.99 -8.74 -8.37
CA ARG A 23 -1.77 -7.97 -9.60
C ARG A 23 -0.51 -8.41 -10.35
N LEU A 24 0.50 -8.93 -9.65
CA LEU A 24 1.70 -9.45 -10.31
C LEU A 24 1.43 -10.77 -11.02
N LEU A 25 0.54 -11.60 -10.49
CA LEU A 25 0.31 -12.95 -11.00
C LEU A 25 -0.79 -13.03 -12.06
N GLN A 26 -1.70 -12.06 -12.11
CA GLN A 26 -2.81 -12.10 -13.06
C GLN A 26 -2.39 -11.60 -14.44
N PRO A 27 -2.96 -12.14 -15.52
CA PRO A 27 -2.76 -11.58 -16.85
C PRO A 27 -3.25 -10.12 -16.92
N ILE A 28 -2.57 -9.31 -17.71
CA ILE A 28 -2.93 -7.89 -17.84
C ILE A 28 -4.38 -7.72 -18.34
N GLU A 29 -4.81 -8.56 -19.25
CA GLU A 29 -6.17 -8.49 -19.79
C GLU A 29 -7.21 -8.72 -18.72
N ALA A 30 -6.94 -9.66 -17.81
CA ALA A 30 -7.84 -9.94 -16.70
C ALA A 30 -7.87 -8.76 -15.71
N LEU A 31 -6.73 -8.12 -15.45
CA LEU A 31 -6.68 -6.95 -14.59
C LEU A 31 -7.40 -5.77 -15.22
N ALA A 32 -7.19 -5.52 -16.51
CA ALA A 32 -7.83 -4.41 -17.21
C ALA A 32 -9.36 -4.53 -17.21
N SER A 33 -9.88 -5.74 -17.21
CA SER A 33 -11.33 -5.96 -17.18
C SER A 33 -11.95 -5.64 -15.82
N LYS A 34 -11.15 -5.64 -14.75
CA LYS A 34 -11.61 -5.38 -13.39
C LYS A 34 -11.20 -4.02 -12.86
N MET A 35 -10.09 -3.50 -13.34
CA MET A 35 -9.49 -2.24 -12.86
C MET A 35 -9.32 -1.30 -14.03
N LEU A 36 -10.17 -0.27 -14.09
CA LEU A 36 -10.18 0.66 -15.22
C LEU A 36 -8.82 1.29 -15.47
N TRP A 37 -8.09 1.67 -14.41
CA TRP A 37 -6.83 2.39 -14.55
C TRP A 37 -5.75 1.57 -15.25
N VAL A 38 -5.82 0.23 -15.16
CA VAL A 38 -4.80 -0.65 -15.78
C VAL A 38 -4.76 -0.46 -17.29
N SER A 39 -5.90 -0.18 -17.92
CA SER A 39 -5.96 0.01 -19.37
C SER A 39 -5.29 1.31 -19.84
N TYR A 40 -4.99 2.24 -18.93
CA TYR A 40 -4.39 3.54 -19.27
C TYR A 40 -2.87 3.55 -19.14
N PHE A 41 -2.26 2.47 -18.66
CA PHE A 41 -0.81 2.43 -18.41
C PHE A 41 -0.17 1.24 -19.10
N ASP A 42 1.12 1.39 -19.42
CA ASP A 42 1.94 0.28 -19.92
C ASP A 42 1.93 -0.84 -18.87
N PRO A 43 1.77 -2.11 -19.29
CA PRO A 43 1.80 -3.25 -18.35
C PRO A 43 3.03 -3.28 -17.45
N ARG A 44 4.19 -2.80 -17.94
CA ARG A 44 5.39 -2.76 -17.10
C ARG A 44 5.26 -1.79 -15.95
N ILE A 45 4.56 -0.67 -16.16
CA ILE A 45 4.29 0.30 -15.09
C ILE A 45 3.36 -0.33 -14.05
N VAL A 46 2.30 -1.00 -14.50
CA VAL A 46 1.35 -1.68 -13.60
C VAL A 46 2.07 -2.71 -12.73
N ARG A 47 2.94 -3.53 -13.34
CA ARG A 47 3.70 -4.55 -12.64
C ARG A 47 4.69 -3.93 -11.65
N SER A 48 5.36 -2.84 -12.05
CA SER A 48 6.33 -2.16 -11.19
C SER A 48 5.65 -1.58 -9.96
N ILE A 49 4.50 -0.94 -10.12
CA ILE A 49 3.74 -0.40 -9.00
C ILE A 49 3.32 -1.53 -8.06
N ALA A 50 2.79 -2.63 -8.60
CA ALA A 50 2.39 -3.77 -7.79
C ALA A 50 3.56 -4.35 -6.99
N PHE A 51 4.74 -4.45 -7.61
CA PHE A 51 5.94 -4.95 -6.94
C PHE A 51 6.35 -4.04 -5.78
N VAL A 52 6.35 -2.72 -6.01
CA VAL A 52 6.69 -1.75 -4.97
C VAL A 52 5.66 -1.82 -3.83
N GLU A 53 4.39 -1.99 -4.14
CA GLU A 53 3.36 -2.12 -3.11
C GLU A 53 3.58 -3.36 -2.24
N VAL A 54 3.99 -4.49 -2.83
CA VAL A 54 4.32 -5.69 -2.06
C VAL A 54 5.49 -5.42 -1.12
N LEU A 55 6.55 -4.81 -1.64
CA LEU A 55 7.72 -4.49 -0.82
C LEU A 55 7.37 -3.56 0.33
N CYS A 56 6.56 -2.54 0.07
CA CYS A 56 6.15 -1.61 1.11
C CYS A 56 5.25 -2.28 2.15
N GLY A 57 4.33 -3.13 1.71
CA GLY A 57 3.48 -3.88 2.63
C GLY A 57 4.31 -4.75 3.57
N VAL A 58 5.28 -5.47 3.03
CA VAL A 58 6.20 -6.28 3.83
C VAL A 58 7.02 -5.39 4.77
N GLY A 59 7.48 -4.24 4.28
CA GLY A 59 8.26 -3.30 5.09
C GLY A 59 7.52 -2.78 6.31
N LEU A 60 6.19 -2.74 6.27
CA LEU A 60 5.40 -2.28 7.40
C LEU A 60 5.39 -3.26 8.58
N ILE A 61 5.64 -4.55 8.34
CA ILE A 61 5.58 -5.55 9.39
C ILE A 61 6.91 -6.22 9.66
N ILE A 62 7.88 -6.14 8.74
CA ILE A 62 9.12 -6.89 8.84
C ILE A 62 9.94 -6.55 10.10
N PRO A 63 9.96 -5.29 10.62
CA PRO A 63 10.66 -5.01 11.88
C PRO A 63 10.09 -5.72 13.10
N PHE A 64 8.84 -6.19 13.04
CA PHE A 64 8.27 -6.98 14.12
C PHE A 64 8.75 -8.43 14.10
N ILE A 65 9.14 -8.93 12.92
CA ILE A 65 9.61 -10.30 12.74
C ILE A 65 11.13 -10.36 12.97
N PHE A 66 11.85 -9.42 12.35
CA PHE A 66 13.32 -9.33 12.47
C PHE A 66 13.64 -8.11 13.31
N LYS A 67 13.81 -8.32 14.61
CA LYS A 67 13.95 -7.23 15.58
C LYS A 67 15.24 -6.43 15.43
N ASP A 68 16.21 -6.95 14.69
CA ASP A 68 17.46 -6.22 14.39
C ASP A 68 17.26 -5.11 13.36
N LEU A 69 16.13 -5.12 12.64
CA LEU A 69 15.84 -4.10 11.65
C LEU A 69 15.27 -2.84 12.31
N PRO A 70 15.67 -1.65 11.85
CA PRO A 70 15.19 -0.41 12.45
C PRO A 70 13.72 -0.16 12.10
N PHE A 71 12.99 0.44 13.04
CA PHE A 71 11.59 0.82 12.82
C PHE A 71 11.44 1.93 11.77
N ASP A 72 12.53 2.60 11.39
CA ASP A 72 12.50 3.60 10.31
C ASP A 72 12.04 3.01 8.99
N ILE A 73 12.17 1.70 8.79
CA ILE A 73 11.64 1.01 7.61
C ILE A 73 10.14 1.24 7.50
N ILE A 74 9.42 1.24 8.63
CA ILE A 74 7.98 1.48 8.65
C ILE A 74 7.66 2.89 8.12
N PHE A 75 8.44 3.88 8.54
CA PHE A 75 8.26 5.26 8.07
C PHE A 75 8.46 5.35 6.55
N TYR A 76 9.55 4.77 6.04
CA TYR A 76 9.85 4.84 4.61
C TYR A 76 8.82 4.07 3.79
N ALA A 77 8.44 2.88 4.22
CA ALA A 77 7.46 2.07 3.52
C ALA A 77 6.09 2.76 3.50
N GLY A 78 5.66 3.27 4.65
CA GLY A 78 4.39 3.98 4.75
C GLY A 78 4.36 5.26 3.92
N SER A 79 5.46 6.00 3.91
CA SER A 79 5.56 7.23 3.12
C SER A 79 5.46 6.94 1.62
N LEU A 80 6.12 5.89 1.17
CA LEU A 80 6.05 5.50 -0.24
C LEU A 80 4.64 5.04 -0.61
N LEU A 81 3.98 4.30 0.27
CA LEU A 81 2.58 3.91 0.06
C LEU A 81 1.67 5.15 -0.03
N MET A 82 1.92 6.17 0.80
CA MET A 82 1.16 7.42 0.71
C MET A 82 1.31 8.09 -0.65
N LEU A 83 2.53 8.12 -1.18
CA LEU A 83 2.77 8.67 -2.51
C LEU A 83 2.03 7.88 -3.58
N ILE A 84 2.06 6.55 -3.48
CA ILE A 84 1.34 5.69 -4.43
C ILE A 84 -0.16 5.93 -4.34
N MET A 85 -0.70 6.02 -3.13
CA MET A 85 -2.14 6.25 -2.94
C MET A 85 -2.56 7.63 -3.44
N LEU A 86 -1.73 8.65 -3.22
CA LEU A 86 -2.01 9.98 -3.73
C LEU A 86 -2.00 9.99 -5.25
N GLY A 87 -0.99 9.38 -5.87
CA GLY A 87 -0.94 9.23 -7.32
C GLY A 87 -2.12 8.46 -7.88
N ALA A 88 -2.52 7.39 -7.19
CA ALA A 88 -3.67 6.60 -7.58
C ALA A 88 -4.96 7.43 -7.51
N ALA A 89 -5.15 8.22 -6.44
CA ALA A 89 -6.32 9.06 -6.31
C ALA A 89 -6.39 10.09 -7.44
N VAL A 90 -5.27 10.72 -7.77
CA VAL A 90 -5.20 11.68 -8.88
C VAL A 90 -5.53 10.97 -10.20
N THR A 91 -4.97 9.78 -10.43
CA THR A 91 -5.25 9.01 -11.64
C THR A 91 -6.73 8.69 -11.77
N HIS A 92 -7.35 8.19 -10.69
CA HIS A 92 -8.78 7.87 -10.72
C HIS A 92 -9.64 9.12 -10.95
N LEU A 93 -9.22 10.27 -10.41
CA LEU A 93 -9.91 11.52 -10.64
C LEU A 93 -9.85 11.91 -12.12
N LEU A 94 -8.67 11.78 -12.74
CA LEU A 94 -8.47 12.18 -14.13
C LEU A 94 -9.20 11.27 -15.12
N ILE A 95 -9.32 9.98 -14.81
CA ILE A 95 -10.01 9.05 -15.73
C ILE A 95 -11.49 8.86 -15.39
N GLY A 96 -12.00 9.56 -14.36
CA GLY A 96 -13.41 9.51 -14.00
C GLY A 96 -13.83 8.28 -13.19
N ASP A 97 -12.88 7.57 -12.61
CA ASP A 97 -13.14 6.37 -11.80
C ASP A 97 -13.29 6.77 -10.32
N TYR A 98 -14.31 7.54 -10.03
CA TYR A 98 -14.46 8.22 -8.73
C TYR A 98 -14.68 7.27 -7.57
N LYS A 99 -15.21 6.08 -7.81
CA LYS A 99 -15.46 5.10 -6.74
C LYS A 99 -14.18 4.64 -6.08
N GLN A 100 -13.10 4.58 -6.84
CA GLN A 100 -11.81 4.12 -6.32
C GLN A 100 -11.12 5.16 -5.44
N ILE A 101 -11.44 6.45 -5.64
CA ILE A 101 -10.84 7.53 -4.87
C ILE A 101 -11.14 7.35 -3.39
N PHE A 102 -12.35 6.95 -3.05
CA PHE A 102 -12.77 6.79 -1.66
C PHE A 102 -11.87 5.78 -0.92
N GLY A 103 -11.65 4.61 -1.53
CA GLY A 103 -10.75 3.61 -0.95
C GLY A 103 -9.32 4.09 -0.85
N ASN A 104 -8.82 4.80 -1.88
CA ASN A 104 -7.47 5.34 -1.85
C ASN A 104 -7.28 6.37 -0.74
N VAL A 105 -8.27 7.22 -0.50
CA VAL A 105 -8.20 8.22 0.57
C VAL A 105 -8.20 7.54 1.94
N ILE A 106 -9.01 6.50 2.12
CA ILE A 106 -9.02 5.75 3.38
C ILE A 106 -7.65 5.14 3.64
N LEU A 107 -7.07 4.48 2.64
CA LEU A 107 -5.74 3.87 2.78
C LEU A 107 -4.66 4.91 3.00
N LEU A 108 -4.78 6.07 2.37
CA LEU A 108 -3.86 7.19 2.58
C LEU A 108 -3.89 7.65 4.03
N VAL A 109 -5.09 7.83 4.60
CA VAL A 109 -5.26 8.23 5.99
C VAL A 109 -4.68 7.18 6.94
N VAL A 110 -4.95 5.90 6.68
CA VAL A 110 -4.41 4.81 7.51
C VAL A 110 -2.89 4.83 7.48
N ALA A 111 -2.28 4.98 6.30
CA ALA A 111 -0.82 5.06 6.18
C ALA A 111 -0.26 6.29 6.91
N PHE A 112 -0.93 7.43 6.80
CA PHE A 112 -0.55 8.64 7.51
C PHE A 112 -0.53 8.40 9.02
N LEU A 113 -1.58 7.78 9.54
CA LEU A 113 -1.67 7.49 10.98
C LEU A 113 -0.55 6.55 11.43
N VAL A 114 -0.19 5.57 10.61
CA VAL A 114 0.88 4.65 10.92
C VAL A 114 2.23 5.36 10.99
N ILE A 115 2.55 6.20 10.00
CA ILE A 115 3.89 6.81 9.94
C ILE A 115 4.08 7.92 10.97
N PHE A 116 3.01 8.58 11.39
CA PHE A 116 3.09 9.67 12.37
C PHE A 116 2.75 9.22 13.79
N SER A 117 2.48 7.94 14.01
CA SER A 117 2.33 7.39 15.36
C SER A 117 3.70 6.98 15.90
N PRO A 118 3.93 7.10 17.22
CA PRO A 118 5.19 6.65 17.80
C PRO A 118 5.46 5.17 17.50
N ASN A 119 6.72 4.86 17.18
CA ASN A 119 7.13 3.47 17.02
C ASN A 119 7.20 2.80 18.39
N GLN A 120 6.48 1.69 18.53
CA GLN A 120 6.45 0.94 19.77
C GLN A 120 6.56 -0.55 19.46
N SER A 121 7.24 -1.27 20.35
CA SER A 121 7.26 -2.72 20.27
C SER A 121 5.88 -3.28 20.65
N LEU A 122 5.61 -4.52 20.24
CA LEU A 122 4.39 -5.20 20.63
C LEU A 122 4.32 -5.45 22.14
N GLU A 123 5.44 -5.36 22.82
CA GLU A 123 5.55 -5.59 24.25
C GLU A 123 5.37 -4.32 25.07
N GLY A 124 5.48 -3.17 24.45
CA GLY A 124 5.44 -1.88 25.12
C GLY A 124 4.10 -1.20 25.19
#